data_78757b116e48eeb6b7e86de57a599477
#
_entry.id   78757b116e48eeb6b7e86de57a599477
#
_cell.length_a   1.000
_cell.length_b   1.000
_cell.length_c   1.000
_cell.angle_alpha   90.00
_cell.angle_beta   90.00
_cell.angle_gamma   90.00
#
_symmetry.space_group_name_H-M   'P 1'
#
loop_
_entity.id
_entity.type
_entity.pdbx_description
1 polymer ?
#
loop_
_entity_poly.entity_id
_entity_poly.type
_entity_poly.pdbx_seq_one_letter_code
_entity_poly.pdbx_strand_id
1 'polypeptide(L)'
;LNFNVETQKLKDMAGQAAGVIEDHEYARVISHNDADGLTSAAIICQALLRKGILFHATIVPRLDVSVVEMVIASAREKDLVIFCDMGSGQSDILSGIENSIVILDHHVPVGKSPAKVVVNPHLAGIDGAMHISASGITYLVAKALDPANVDLAGMAIAGAVGDKQLMNTVNGTILKEAVDAGVVSVRKGLRIGDGNIADVLEYTPEPYLDITGDRKKIDEFLKILGLQGNISELSGEQLKKLTSAIALKLAKRSTSEAIDASIGDVYYLNRELVKNVYDMVSILNTCGRMDKAGIALSIGMRDKTHMEEARKMAIEYQRSIVGNIKAARDMLRIGQNIGYLITKDMESTGMIASTMVRYINPDMPFVAVNQVEDIIKVSARGTRALVEKGLDLAFALREASNAVGGEGGGHNIASGASIPPGTAEEFISKVDEIVGQQIGKK
;
A
#
# COMPACT_ATOMS: atom_id res chain seq x y z
N LEU A 1 -27.07 0.47 8.73
CA LEU A 1 -25.85 -0.10 9.32
C LEU A 1 -25.58 0.63 10.63
N ASN A 2 -25.56 -0.11 11.74
CA ASN A 2 -25.35 0.46 13.07
C ASN A 2 -23.85 0.40 13.39
N PHE A 3 -23.09 1.33 12.79
CA PHE A 3 -21.63 1.40 12.82
C PHE A 3 -21.03 1.28 14.25
N ASN A 4 -21.75 1.75 15.27
CA ASN A 4 -21.30 1.61 16.65
C ASN A 4 -21.34 0.17 17.15
N VAL A 5 -22.32 -0.64 16.73
CA VAL A 5 -22.44 -2.06 17.10
C VAL A 5 -21.35 -2.87 16.40
N GLU A 6 -21.11 -2.61 15.12
CA GLU A 6 -20.09 -3.27 14.32
C GLU A 6 -18.67 -2.99 14.86
N THR A 7 -18.39 -1.72 15.20
CA THR A 7 -17.12 -1.33 15.83
C THR A 7 -16.95 -1.98 17.21
N GLN A 8 -18.01 -2.08 18.01
CA GLN A 8 -17.95 -2.75 19.32
C GLN A 8 -17.63 -4.22 19.16
N LYS A 9 -18.30 -4.92 18.22
CA LYS A 9 -17.99 -6.32 17.88
C LYS A 9 -16.53 -6.54 17.50
N LEU A 10 -15.95 -5.62 16.72
CA LEU A 10 -14.52 -5.69 16.36
C LEU A 10 -13.62 -5.50 17.59
N LYS A 11 -13.96 -4.58 18.51
CA LYS A 11 -13.25 -4.39 19.78
C LYS A 11 -13.37 -5.61 20.70
N ASP A 12 -14.50 -6.28 20.71
CA ASP A 12 -14.70 -7.51 21.50
C ASP A 12 -13.81 -8.64 20.96
N MET A 13 -13.68 -8.79 19.63
CA MET A 13 -12.72 -9.73 19.02
C MET A 13 -11.27 -9.36 19.39
N ALA A 14 -10.92 -8.08 19.37
CA ALA A 14 -9.59 -7.61 19.78
C ALA A 14 -9.31 -7.95 21.25
N GLY A 15 -10.28 -7.81 22.13
CA GLY A 15 -10.18 -8.24 23.53
C GLY A 15 -9.98 -9.74 23.69
N GLN A 16 -10.67 -10.56 22.88
CA GLN A 16 -10.45 -12.01 22.86
C GLN A 16 -9.03 -12.36 22.40
N ALA A 17 -8.53 -11.70 21.35
CA ALA A 17 -7.16 -11.90 20.90
C ALA A 17 -6.13 -11.50 21.97
N ALA A 18 -6.34 -10.38 22.65
CA ALA A 18 -5.50 -9.94 23.75
C ALA A 18 -5.44 -10.98 24.88
N GLY A 19 -6.58 -11.56 25.28
CA GLY A 19 -6.61 -12.63 26.28
C GLY A 19 -5.83 -13.87 25.83
N VAL A 20 -5.95 -14.29 24.57
CA VAL A 20 -5.14 -15.41 24.05
C VAL A 20 -3.65 -15.07 24.07
N ILE A 21 -3.26 -13.84 23.74
CA ILE A 21 -1.85 -13.41 23.74
C ILE A 21 -1.29 -13.44 25.18
N GLU A 22 -2.04 -12.98 26.17
CA GLU A 22 -1.61 -12.96 27.58
C GLU A 22 -1.43 -14.35 28.19
N ASP A 23 -2.04 -15.38 27.64
CA ASP A 23 -1.88 -16.78 28.04
C ASP A 23 -0.54 -17.40 27.60
N HIS A 24 0.31 -16.67 26.83
CA HIS A 24 1.53 -17.22 26.25
C HIS A 24 2.77 -16.39 26.63
N GLU A 25 3.91 -17.06 26.77
CA GLU A 25 5.21 -16.44 27.09
C GLU A 25 6.04 -16.12 25.85
N TYR A 26 5.70 -16.73 24.69
CA TYR A 26 6.42 -16.56 23.44
C TYR A 26 5.48 -16.54 22.24
N ALA A 27 5.75 -15.63 21.30
CA ALA A 27 4.98 -15.50 20.06
C ALA A 27 5.85 -15.53 18.80
N ARG A 28 5.39 -16.24 17.77
CA ARG A 28 5.89 -16.18 16.41
C ARG A 28 5.00 -15.19 15.63
N VAL A 29 5.53 -14.06 15.28
CA VAL A 29 4.82 -13.03 14.50
C VAL A 29 5.18 -13.18 13.04
N ILE A 30 4.20 -13.43 12.18
CA ILE A 30 4.36 -13.52 10.72
C ILE A 30 3.57 -12.38 10.11
N SER A 31 4.20 -11.56 9.27
CA SER A 31 3.54 -10.38 8.73
C SER A 31 3.91 -10.13 7.27
N HIS A 32 3.05 -9.39 6.56
CA HIS A 32 3.28 -8.97 5.19
C HIS A 32 4.38 -7.91 5.08
N ASN A 33 5.01 -7.80 3.91
CA ASN A 33 6.18 -6.95 3.70
C ASN A 33 5.87 -5.55 3.16
N ASP A 34 4.60 -5.14 3.12
CA ASP A 34 4.23 -3.76 2.79
C ASP A 34 4.06 -2.88 4.04
N ALA A 35 3.65 -1.63 3.84
CA ALA A 35 3.54 -0.69 4.94
C ALA A 35 2.50 -1.10 5.99
N ASP A 36 1.36 -1.71 5.59
CA ASP A 36 0.34 -2.13 6.55
C ASP A 36 0.81 -3.35 7.37
N GLY A 37 1.38 -4.37 6.70
CA GLY A 37 1.96 -5.52 7.38
C GLY A 37 3.13 -5.12 8.31
N LEU A 38 4.05 -4.28 7.85
CA LEU A 38 5.21 -3.85 8.65
C LEU A 38 4.81 -3.00 9.86
N THR A 39 3.81 -2.11 9.71
CA THR A 39 3.28 -1.36 10.85
C THR A 39 2.50 -2.25 11.81
N SER A 40 1.76 -3.24 11.31
CA SER A 40 1.09 -4.27 12.11
C SER A 40 2.12 -5.05 12.95
N ALA A 41 3.18 -5.54 12.32
CA ALA A 41 4.27 -6.23 13.01
C ALA A 41 4.91 -5.34 14.09
N ALA A 42 5.19 -4.07 13.78
CA ALA A 42 5.79 -3.14 14.74
C ALA A 42 4.88 -2.86 15.94
N ILE A 43 3.57 -2.70 15.72
CA ILE A 43 2.58 -2.49 16.79
C ILE A 43 2.54 -3.71 17.72
N ILE A 44 2.36 -4.91 17.15
CA ILE A 44 2.22 -6.10 18.00
C ILE A 44 3.54 -6.43 18.71
N CYS A 45 4.69 -6.32 18.04
CA CYS A 45 5.99 -6.56 18.67
C CYS A 45 6.27 -5.59 19.83
N GLN A 46 5.93 -4.30 19.68
CA GLN A 46 6.05 -3.34 20.79
C GLN A 46 5.09 -3.69 21.95
N ALA A 47 3.84 -4.10 21.66
CA ALA A 47 2.88 -4.50 22.68
C ALA A 47 3.34 -5.76 23.44
N LEU A 48 3.84 -6.77 22.72
CA LEU A 48 4.42 -7.98 23.31
C LEU A 48 5.63 -7.66 24.22
N LEU A 49 6.56 -6.84 23.72
CA LEU A 49 7.73 -6.39 24.47
C LEU A 49 7.35 -5.71 25.80
N ARG A 50 6.35 -4.84 25.76
CA ARG A 50 5.84 -4.11 26.96
C ARG A 50 5.18 -5.05 27.96
N LYS A 51 4.57 -6.15 27.49
CA LYS A 51 4.00 -7.22 28.34
C LYS A 51 5.04 -8.23 28.83
N GLY A 52 6.29 -8.13 28.40
CA GLY A 52 7.33 -9.10 28.73
C GLY A 52 7.20 -10.44 28.00
N ILE A 53 6.39 -10.49 26.94
CA ILE A 53 6.23 -11.67 26.08
C ILE A 53 7.34 -11.66 25.03
N LEU A 54 8.13 -12.71 25.00
CA LEU A 54 9.21 -12.86 24.03
C LEU A 54 8.62 -13.16 22.64
N PHE A 55 9.31 -12.72 21.59
CA PHE A 55 8.83 -12.95 20.24
C PHE A 55 9.96 -13.12 19.23
N HIS A 56 9.60 -13.69 18.08
CA HIS A 56 10.39 -13.65 16.86
C HIS A 56 9.46 -13.23 15.71
N ALA A 57 9.86 -12.19 14.99
CA ALA A 57 9.10 -11.68 13.84
C ALA A 57 9.74 -12.15 12.53
N THR A 58 8.90 -12.63 11.62
CA THR A 58 9.25 -12.99 10.23
C THR A 58 8.36 -12.22 9.28
N ILE A 59 8.98 -11.50 8.36
CA ILE A 59 8.25 -10.72 7.36
C ILE A 59 8.36 -11.44 6.03
N VAL A 60 7.23 -11.65 5.37
CA VAL A 60 7.14 -12.42 4.13
C VAL A 60 6.33 -11.67 3.07
N PRO A 61 6.63 -11.84 1.76
CA PRO A 61 5.88 -11.17 0.70
C PRO A 61 4.50 -11.78 0.43
N ARG A 62 4.24 -12.98 0.96
CA ARG A 62 2.95 -13.69 0.87
C ARG A 62 2.93 -14.87 1.84
N LEU A 63 1.74 -15.29 2.21
CA LEU A 63 1.53 -16.51 2.98
C LEU A 63 1.24 -17.67 2.03
N ASP A 64 2.19 -18.60 1.94
CA ASP A 64 2.10 -19.83 1.14
C ASP A 64 2.51 -21.06 1.96
N VAL A 65 2.47 -22.23 1.32
CA VAL A 65 2.82 -23.51 1.97
C VAL A 65 4.23 -23.49 2.57
N SER A 66 5.20 -22.87 1.88
CA SER A 66 6.58 -22.82 2.37
C SER A 66 6.73 -22.01 3.67
N VAL A 67 5.96 -20.94 3.80
CA VAL A 67 5.90 -20.15 5.04
C VAL A 67 5.27 -20.95 6.17
N VAL A 68 4.20 -21.69 5.89
CA VAL A 68 3.56 -22.57 6.89
C VAL A 68 4.53 -23.67 7.35
N GLU A 69 5.23 -24.33 6.42
CA GLU A 69 6.26 -25.33 6.74
C GLU A 69 7.39 -24.73 7.59
N MET A 70 7.85 -23.52 7.28
CA MET A 70 8.85 -22.82 8.10
C MET A 70 8.33 -22.53 9.52
N VAL A 71 7.07 -22.13 9.67
CA VAL A 71 6.45 -21.91 10.98
C VAL A 71 6.40 -23.22 11.77
N ILE A 72 5.89 -24.29 11.17
CA ILE A 72 5.81 -25.63 11.80
C ILE A 72 7.19 -26.11 12.25
N ALA A 73 8.21 -25.97 11.41
CA ALA A 73 9.57 -26.41 11.72
C ALA A 73 10.26 -25.59 12.82
N SER A 74 9.84 -24.36 13.07
CA SER A 74 10.51 -23.43 13.98
C SER A 74 9.72 -23.07 15.24
N ALA A 75 8.40 -23.28 15.27
CA ALA A 75 7.56 -23.05 16.43
C ALA A 75 7.70 -24.20 17.45
N ARG A 76 7.72 -23.87 18.74
CA ARG A 76 7.65 -24.84 19.82
C ARG A 76 6.19 -25.12 20.17
N GLU A 77 5.88 -26.24 20.77
CA GLU A 77 4.52 -26.68 21.11
C GLU A 77 3.65 -25.61 21.82
N LYS A 78 4.27 -24.79 22.67
CA LYS A 78 3.57 -23.75 23.46
C LYS A 78 3.67 -22.35 22.88
N ASP A 79 4.32 -22.17 21.72
CA ASP A 79 4.44 -20.86 21.10
C ASP A 79 3.10 -20.44 20.50
N LEU A 80 2.74 -19.17 20.65
CA LEU A 80 1.63 -18.57 19.94
C LEU A 80 2.09 -18.17 18.52
N VAL A 81 1.27 -18.42 17.51
CA VAL A 81 1.51 -17.94 16.15
C VAL A 81 0.54 -16.78 15.86
N ILE A 82 1.08 -15.61 15.53
CA ILE A 82 0.31 -14.41 15.19
C ILE A 82 0.55 -14.06 13.73
N PHE A 83 -0.50 -14.10 12.91
CA PHE A 83 -0.46 -13.61 11.54
C PHE A 83 -1.01 -12.18 11.49
N CYS A 84 -0.26 -11.27 10.88
CA CYS A 84 -0.65 -9.88 10.70
C CYS A 84 -0.74 -9.58 9.19
N ASP A 85 -1.84 -8.96 8.76
CA ASP A 85 -2.09 -8.57 7.38
C ASP A 85 -2.08 -9.77 6.41
N MET A 86 -2.46 -10.92 6.91
CA MET A 86 -2.60 -12.19 6.17
C MET A 86 -3.30 -13.25 7.02
N GLY A 87 -3.70 -14.34 6.38
CA GLY A 87 -4.22 -15.53 7.04
C GLY A 87 -5.73 -15.73 6.87
N SER A 88 -6.52 -14.68 6.65
CA SER A 88 -7.97 -14.81 6.46
C SER A 88 -8.34 -15.51 5.16
N GLY A 89 -7.54 -15.35 4.12
CA GLY A 89 -7.75 -15.97 2.81
C GLY A 89 -7.11 -17.35 2.64
N GLN A 90 -6.30 -17.82 3.61
CA GLN A 90 -5.44 -19.01 3.50
C GLN A 90 -5.78 -20.08 4.56
N SER A 91 -7.04 -20.20 4.95
CA SER A 91 -7.48 -21.12 6.01
C SER A 91 -7.12 -22.60 5.76
N ASP A 92 -7.05 -23.02 4.51
CA ASP A 92 -6.71 -24.37 4.10
C ASP A 92 -5.28 -24.76 4.47
N ILE A 93 -4.30 -23.91 4.14
CA ILE A 93 -2.89 -24.19 4.43
C ILE A 93 -2.56 -24.01 5.91
N LEU A 94 -3.26 -23.14 6.63
CA LEU A 94 -3.04 -22.92 8.06
C LEU A 94 -3.49 -24.10 8.93
N SER A 95 -4.34 -24.97 8.42
CA SER A 95 -4.84 -26.15 9.16
C SER A 95 -3.76 -27.15 9.58
N GLY A 96 -2.56 -27.07 9.00
CA GLY A 96 -1.40 -27.88 9.37
C GLY A 96 -0.63 -27.38 10.61
N ILE A 97 -0.94 -26.20 11.14
CA ILE A 97 -0.27 -25.63 12.33
C ILE A 97 -1.04 -26.09 13.58
N GLU A 98 -0.38 -26.84 14.46
CA GLU A 98 -0.96 -27.35 15.72
C GLU A 98 -0.98 -26.31 16.84
N ASN A 99 -0.15 -25.28 16.74
CA ASN A 99 -0.05 -24.20 17.71
C ASN A 99 -1.34 -23.36 17.78
N SER A 100 -1.53 -22.66 18.90
CA SER A 100 -2.54 -21.61 18.98
C SER A 100 -2.26 -20.52 17.94
N ILE A 101 -3.25 -20.17 17.12
CA ILE A 101 -3.14 -19.15 16.08
C ILE A 101 -4.04 -17.96 16.42
N VAL A 102 -3.53 -16.75 16.25
CA VAL A 102 -4.27 -15.49 16.21
C VAL A 102 -4.06 -14.85 14.83
N ILE A 103 -5.14 -14.44 14.17
CA ILE A 103 -5.10 -13.74 12.88
C ILE A 103 -5.60 -12.32 13.07
N LEU A 104 -4.77 -11.34 12.66
CA LEU A 104 -5.05 -9.90 12.68
C LEU A 104 -5.02 -9.40 11.24
N ASP A 105 -6.17 -9.45 10.56
CA ASP A 105 -6.22 -9.30 9.10
C ASP A 105 -7.49 -8.61 8.64
N HIS A 106 -7.41 -7.86 7.56
CA HIS A 106 -8.51 -7.10 6.98
C HIS A 106 -9.01 -7.64 5.62
N HIS A 107 -8.35 -8.65 5.09
CA HIS A 107 -8.74 -9.28 3.84
C HIS A 107 -10.01 -10.12 3.97
N VAL A 108 -10.71 -10.35 2.85
CA VAL A 108 -11.94 -11.15 2.84
C VAL A 108 -11.66 -12.58 3.30
N PRO A 109 -12.34 -13.08 4.35
CA PRO A 109 -12.13 -14.42 4.85
C PRO A 109 -12.59 -15.49 3.84
N VAL A 110 -11.77 -16.55 3.69
CA VAL A 110 -12.09 -17.71 2.83
C VAL A 110 -12.02 -18.98 3.64
N GLY A 111 -13.11 -19.78 3.60
CA GLY A 111 -13.19 -21.03 4.33
C GLY A 111 -13.38 -20.86 5.84
N LYS A 112 -13.19 -21.96 6.58
CA LYS A 112 -13.24 -21.97 8.05
C LYS A 112 -11.84 -21.88 8.62
N SER A 113 -11.53 -20.79 9.32
CA SER A 113 -10.22 -20.59 9.92
C SER A 113 -9.93 -21.60 11.03
N PRO A 114 -8.72 -22.18 11.11
CA PRO A 114 -8.27 -23.01 12.24
C PRO A 114 -7.82 -22.15 13.44
N ALA A 115 -7.72 -20.83 13.29
CA ALA A 115 -7.23 -19.93 14.34
C ALA A 115 -8.16 -19.94 15.57
N LYS A 116 -7.54 -19.83 16.75
CA LYS A 116 -8.26 -19.70 18.03
C LYS A 116 -9.06 -18.39 18.08
N VAL A 117 -8.48 -17.32 17.50
CA VAL A 117 -9.16 -16.02 17.32
C VAL A 117 -8.78 -15.41 15.98
N VAL A 118 -9.79 -14.91 15.27
CA VAL A 118 -9.64 -14.10 14.05
C VAL A 118 -10.22 -12.72 14.33
N VAL A 119 -9.38 -11.70 14.34
CA VAL A 119 -9.83 -10.30 14.39
C VAL A 119 -9.88 -9.78 12.96
N ASN A 120 -11.09 -9.75 12.41
CA ASN A 120 -11.31 -9.37 11.01
C ASN A 120 -12.58 -8.53 10.88
N PRO A 121 -12.54 -7.36 10.24
CA PRO A 121 -13.65 -6.44 10.12
C PRO A 121 -14.83 -7.02 9.34
N HIS A 122 -14.60 -7.88 8.34
CA HIS A 122 -15.67 -8.53 7.59
C HIS A 122 -16.56 -9.42 8.49
N LEU A 123 -15.97 -10.03 9.52
CA LEU A 123 -16.74 -10.80 10.53
C LEU A 123 -17.59 -9.90 11.43
N ALA A 124 -17.26 -8.61 11.50
CA ALA A 124 -18.06 -7.61 12.21
C ALA A 124 -19.04 -6.86 11.30
N GLY A 125 -19.02 -7.10 9.99
CA GLY A 125 -19.87 -6.40 9.01
C GLY A 125 -19.26 -5.10 8.49
N ILE A 126 -17.94 -4.89 8.68
CA ILE A 126 -17.20 -3.72 8.22
C ILE A 126 -16.38 -4.10 6.99
N ASP A 127 -16.36 -3.24 5.98
CA ASP A 127 -15.48 -3.41 4.81
C ASP A 127 -14.03 -3.13 5.18
N GLY A 128 -13.22 -4.21 5.25
CA GLY A 128 -11.80 -4.16 5.57
C GLY A 128 -10.95 -3.44 4.53
N ALA A 129 -11.36 -3.42 3.27
CA ALA A 129 -10.61 -2.75 2.21
C ALA A 129 -10.66 -1.21 2.32
N MET A 130 -11.69 -0.65 2.98
CA MET A 130 -11.95 0.79 2.98
C MET A 130 -11.85 1.44 4.35
N HIS A 131 -12.14 0.72 5.44
CA HIS A 131 -12.49 1.35 6.71
C HIS A 131 -11.58 1.03 7.88
N ILE A 132 -10.79 -0.03 7.77
CA ILE A 132 -9.74 -0.37 8.75
C ILE A 132 -8.71 -1.31 8.12
N SER A 133 -7.44 -0.99 8.29
CA SER A 133 -6.29 -1.79 7.86
C SER A 133 -5.90 -2.82 8.92
N ALA A 134 -5.01 -3.76 8.57
CA ALA A 134 -4.48 -4.73 9.52
C ALA A 134 -3.73 -4.06 10.69
N SER A 135 -3.02 -2.95 10.43
CA SER A 135 -2.39 -2.16 11.48
C SER A 135 -3.40 -1.51 12.42
N GLY A 136 -4.54 -1.07 11.91
CA GLY A 136 -5.65 -0.58 12.74
C GLY A 136 -6.23 -1.68 13.64
N ILE A 137 -6.43 -2.88 13.09
CA ILE A 137 -6.86 -4.07 13.85
C ILE A 137 -5.84 -4.42 14.92
N THR A 138 -4.57 -4.47 14.55
CA THR A 138 -3.47 -4.79 15.47
C THR A 138 -3.35 -3.75 16.58
N TYR A 139 -3.60 -2.47 16.27
CA TYR A 139 -3.67 -1.41 17.28
C TYR A 139 -4.82 -1.62 18.29
N LEU A 140 -6.00 -2.05 17.82
CA LEU A 140 -7.11 -2.37 18.72
C LEU A 140 -6.73 -3.50 19.70
N VAL A 141 -6.02 -4.52 19.22
CA VAL A 141 -5.50 -5.61 20.06
C VAL A 141 -4.43 -5.13 21.03
N ALA A 142 -3.46 -4.35 20.54
CA ALA A 142 -2.41 -3.77 21.39
C ALA A 142 -2.99 -2.89 22.51
N LYS A 143 -4.03 -2.13 22.20
CA LYS A 143 -4.73 -1.30 23.19
C LYS A 143 -5.58 -2.12 24.16
N ALA A 144 -6.13 -3.25 23.73
CA ALA A 144 -6.80 -4.19 24.64
C ALA A 144 -5.83 -4.87 25.58
N LEU A 145 -4.58 -5.16 25.15
CA LEU A 145 -3.50 -5.64 26.01
C LEU A 145 -3.10 -4.60 27.06
N ASP A 146 -2.96 -3.34 26.67
CA ASP A 146 -2.66 -2.22 27.58
C ASP A 146 -3.14 -0.89 26.97
N PRO A 147 -4.02 -0.15 27.67
CA PRO A 147 -4.46 1.17 27.22
C PRO A 147 -3.34 2.18 26.98
N ALA A 148 -2.17 2.01 27.63
CA ALA A 148 -0.98 2.85 27.41
C ALA A 148 -0.43 2.74 25.99
N ASN A 149 -0.77 1.68 25.23
CA ASN A 149 -0.42 1.48 23.83
C ASN A 149 -1.12 2.46 22.86
N VAL A 150 -1.88 3.44 23.38
CA VAL A 150 -2.42 4.53 22.57
C VAL A 150 -1.34 5.26 21.77
N ASP A 151 -0.11 5.31 22.25
CA ASP A 151 1.03 5.91 21.55
C ASP A 151 1.41 5.21 20.24
N LEU A 152 0.92 3.98 20.00
CA LEU A 152 1.11 3.20 18.77
C LEU A 152 0.09 3.56 17.67
N ALA A 153 -0.91 4.38 17.97
CA ALA A 153 -1.95 4.78 16.99
C ALA A 153 -1.36 5.44 15.74
N GLY A 154 -0.21 6.12 15.86
CA GLY A 154 0.48 6.71 14.72
C GLY A 154 0.88 5.68 13.65
N MET A 155 1.31 4.49 14.08
CA MET A 155 1.65 3.39 13.18
C MET A 155 0.39 2.81 12.52
N ALA A 156 -0.74 2.74 13.23
CA ALA A 156 -2.02 2.31 12.65
C ALA A 156 -2.47 3.27 11.53
N ILE A 157 -2.29 4.59 11.73
CA ILE A 157 -2.58 5.58 10.68
C ILE A 157 -1.62 5.43 9.49
N ALA A 158 -0.34 5.10 9.73
CA ALA A 158 0.62 4.89 8.65
C ALA A 158 0.25 3.68 7.78
N GLY A 159 -0.17 2.55 8.38
CA GLY A 159 -0.64 1.40 7.61
C GLY A 159 -1.89 1.70 6.79
N ALA A 160 -2.90 2.34 7.39
CA ALA A 160 -4.12 2.74 6.67
C ALA A 160 -3.84 3.71 5.50
N VAL A 161 -2.84 4.62 5.63
CA VAL A 161 -2.37 5.47 4.52
C VAL A 161 -1.65 4.64 3.47
N GLY A 162 -0.86 3.64 3.87
CA GLY A 162 -0.18 2.70 2.98
C GLY A 162 -1.15 1.99 2.04
N ASP A 163 -2.28 1.55 2.59
CA ASP A 163 -3.38 0.88 1.89
C ASP A 163 -4.35 1.84 1.18
N LYS A 164 -4.07 3.15 1.23
CA LYS A 164 -4.92 4.19 0.63
C LYS A 164 -6.38 4.15 1.13
N GLN A 165 -6.57 3.73 2.38
CA GLN A 165 -7.88 3.64 3.01
C GLN A 165 -8.46 5.00 3.39
N LEU A 166 -9.78 5.02 3.62
CA LEU A 166 -10.47 6.22 4.06
C LEU A 166 -10.21 6.48 5.56
N MET A 167 -9.89 7.74 5.89
CA MET A 167 -9.75 8.18 7.29
C MET A 167 -11.10 8.60 7.90
N ASN A 168 -12.07 7.73 7.72
CA ASN A 168 -13.41 7.83 8.32
C ASN A 168 -13.74 6.54 9.08
N THR A 169 -14.92 6.42 9.62
CA THR A 169 -15.40 5.20 10.30
C THR A 169 -14.39 4.70 11.35
N VAL A 170 -13.87 3.47 11.29
CA VAL A 170 -12.94 2.94 12.32
C VAL A 170 -11.58 3.63 12.25
N ASN A 171 -10.98 3.79 11.06
CA ASN A 171 -9.74 4.56 10.91
C ASN A 171 -9.91 6.00 11.43
N GLY A 172 -11.07 6.64 11.18
CA GLY A 172 -11.39 7.97 11.71
C GLY A 172 -11.50 8.00 13.24
N THR A 173 -12.00 6.92 13.85
CA THR A 173 -12.05 6.79 15.32
C THR A 173 -10.62 6.66 15.89
N ILE A 174 -9.78 5.83 15.27
CA ILE A 174 -8.36 5.69 15.67
C ILE A 174 -7.61 7.02 15.48
N LEU A 175 -7.84 7.71 14.35
CA LEU A 175 -7.24 9.02 14.09
C LEU A 175 -7.66 10.05 15.14
N LYS A 176 -8.95 10.12 15.47
CA LYS A 176 -9.45 11.05 16.50
C LYS A 176 -8.77 10.78 17.85
N GLU A 177 -8.69 9.53 18.25
CA GLU A 177 -8.01 9.13 19.47
C GLU A 177 -6.52 9.49 19.47
N ALA A 178 -5.83 9.26 18.34
CA ALA A 178 -4.42 9.61 18.17
C ALA A 178 -4.18 11.13 18.26
N VAL A 179 -5.11 11.93 17.73
CA VAL A 179 -5.05 13.40 17.82
C VAL A 179 -5.33 13.86 19.25
N ASP A 180 -6.36 13.33 19.89
CA ASP A 180 -6.73 13.67 21.28
C ASP A 180 -5.58 13.32 22.26
N ALA A 181 -4.83 12.24 21.98
CA ALA A 181 -3.65 11.83 22.75
C ALA A 181 -2.35 12.56 22.36
N GLY A 182 -2.39 13.47 21.38
CA GLY A 182 -1.19 14.17 20.87
C GLY A 182 -0.19 13.28 20.12
N VAL A 183 -0.59 12.08 19.74
CA VAL A 183 0.24 11.10 19.00
C VAL A 183 0.32 11.46 17.52
N VAL A 184 -0.75 11.99 16.96
CA VAL A 184 -0.82 12.43 15.57
C VAL A 184 -1.29 13.90 15.54
N SER A 185 -0.73 14.68 14.63
CA SER A 185 -1.25 16.00 14.27
C SER A 185 -1.61 16.02 12.78
N VAL A 186 -2.64 16.80 12.43
CA VAL A 186 -3.21 16.86 11.08
C VAL A 186 -3.04 18.27 10.53
N ARG A 187 -2.57 18.37 9.27
CA ARG A 187 -2.49 19.63 8.53
C ARG A 187 -3.08 19.46 7.15
N LYS A 188 -3.68 20.49 6.59
CA LYS A 188 -4.08 20.49 5.17
C LYS A 188 -2.90 20.82 4.29
N GLY A 189 -2.70 20.05 3.20
CA GLY A 189 -1.59 20.28 2.29
C GLY A 189 -1.49 19.25 1.18
N LEU A 190 -0.28 19.12 0.65
CA LEU A 190 0.07 18.09 -0.31
C LEU A 190 0.40 16.79 0.40
N ARG A 191 -0.12 15.70 -0.12
CA ARG A 191 0.12 14.34 0.38
C ARG A 191 1.41 13.78 -0.21
N ILE A 192 2.52 14.42 0.14
CA ILE A 192 3.88 14.05 -0.28
C ILE A 192 4.80 14.00 0.95
N GLY A 193 5.99 13.46 0.78
CA GLY A 193 7.04 13.46 1.80
C GLY A 193 7.50 14.86 2.20
N ASP A 194 8.33 14.92 3.22
CA ASP A 194 8.97 16.16 3.70
C ASP A 194 10.43 16.23 3.19
N GLY A 195 11.03 17.40 3.31
CA GLY A 195 12.40 17.67 2.90
C GLY A 195 12.50 18.89 1.98
N ASN A 196 13.66 19.04 1.32
CA ASN A 196 13.83 20.12 0.36
C ASN A 196 12.80 20.01 -0.76
N ILE A 197 12.03 21.09 -0.97
CA ILE A 197 10.91 21.10 -1.89
C ILE A 197 11.28 20.69 -3.33
N ALA A 198 12.46 21.15 -3.80
CA ALA A 198 12.92 20.81 -5.14
C ALA A 198 13.28 19.32 -5.26
N ASP A 199 13.91 18.75 -4.24
CA ASP A 199 14.27 17.34 -4.20
C ASP A 199 13.02 16.47 -4.14
N VAL A 200 12.07 16.80 -3.24
CA VAL A 200 10.81 16.06 -3.12
C VAL A 200 10.02 16.06 -4.42
N LEU A 201 9.88 17.21 -5.10
CA LEU A 201 9.19 17.29 -6.40
C LEU A 201 9.94 16.54 -7.51
N GLU A 202 11.26 16.39 -7.41
CA GLU A 202 12.07 15.69 -8.39
C GLU A 202 11.87 14.18 -8.36
N TYR A 203 11.85 13.59 -7.16
CA TYR A 203 11.81 12.13 -7.02
C TYR A 203 10.45 11.56 -6.63
N THR A 204 9.44 12.39 -6.31
CA THR A 204 8.12 11.89 -5.93
C THR A 204 7.36 11.37 -7.16
N PRO A 205 7.02 10.07 -7.24
CA PRO A 205 6.26 9.53 -8.37
C PRO A 205 4.75 9.75 -8.26
N GLU A 206 4.23 10.12 -7.10
CA GLU A 206 2.80 10.35 -6.84
C GLU A 206 2.62 11.56 -5.90
N PRO A 207 2.10 12.71 -6.40
CA PRO A 207 1.62 12.95 -7.75
C PRO A 207 2.76 13.11 -8.78
N TYR A 208 2.59 12.51 -9.96
CA TYR A 208 3.51 12.70 -11.07
C TYR A 208 3.15 13.98 -11.85
N LEU A 209 4.06 14.93 -11.88
CA LEU A 209 3.88 16.20 -12.56
C LEU A 209 4.64 16.23 -13.91
N ASP A 210 4.29 17.18 -14.76
CA ASP A 210 5.01 17.44 -16.02
C ASP A 210 6.48 17.90 -15.82
N ILE A 211 6.82 18.28 -14.58
CA ILE A 211 8.16 18.69 -14.16
C ILE A 211 8.90 17.60 -13.38
N THR A 212 8.21 16.51 -12.92
CA THR A 212 8.83 15.45 -12.12
C THR A 212 10.04 14.84 -12.85
N GLY A 213 11.16 14.70 -12.13
CA GLY A 213 12.43 14.21 -12.66
C GLY A 213 13.17 15.21 -13.58
N ASP A 214 12.77 16.48 -13.62
CA ASP A 214 13.44 17.55 -14.39
C ASP A 214 13.77 18.72 -13.47
N ARG A 215 14.97 18.67 -12.88
CA ARG A 215 15.42 19.65 -11.90
C ARG A 215 15.34 21.08 -12.42
N LYS A 216 15.72 21.33 -13.67
CA LYS A 216 15.68 22.66 -14.25
C LYS A 216 14.26 23.23 -14.28
N LYS A 217 13.29 22.44 -14.73
CA LYS A 217 11.87 22.88 -14.73
C LYS A 217 11.32 23.07 -13.32
N ILE A 218 11.76 22.26 -12.35
CA ILE A 218 11.37 22.40 -10.95
C ILE A 218 11.92 23.71 -10.39
N ASP A 219 13.19 24.02 -10.61
CA ASP A 219 13.82 25.26 -10.12
C ASP A 219 13.15 26.50 -10.74
N GLU A 220 12.82 26.47 -12.03
CA GLU A 220 12.07 27.54 -12.73
C GLU A 220 10.66 27.70 -12.11
N PHE A 221 9.96 26.58 -11.87
CA PHE A 221 8.63 26.58 -11.24
C PHE A 221 8.66 27.17 -9.83
N LEU A 222 9.61 26.75 -9.00
CA LEU A 222 9.75 27.24 -7.63
C LEU A 222 10.19 28.72 -7.60
N LYS A 223 11.03 29.15 -8.52
CA LYS A 223 11.40 30.55 -8.69
C LYS A 223 10.20 31.45 -9.00
N ILE A 224 9.30 31.01 -9.90
CA ILE A 224 8.06 31.72 -10.20
C ILE A 224 7.16 31.84 -8.96
N LEU A 225 7.13 30.80 -8.13
CA LEU A 225 6.35 30.79 -6.89
C LEU A 225 7.04 31.56 -5.75
N GLY A 226 8.31 31.88 -5.87
CA GLY A 226 9.10 32.48 -4.78
C GLY A 226 9.22 31.53 -3.58
N LEU A 227 9.36 30.21 -3.82
CA LEU A 227 9.44 29.18 -2.79
C LEU A 227 10.80 28.50 -2.78
N GLN A 228 11.31 28.21 -1.58
CA GLN A 228 12.56 27.48 -1.34
C GLN A 228 12.56 26.87 0.07
N GLY A 229 13.52 26.00 0.36
CA GLY A 229 13.69 25.36 1.68
C GLY A 229 12.89 24.07 1.82
N ASN A 230 12.63 23.67 3.05
CA ASN A 230 11.93 22.42 3.37
C ASN A 230 10.41 22.63 3.43
N ILE A 231 9.65 21.62 3.00
CA ILE A 231 8.18 21.66 2.97
C ILE A 231 7.60 21.90 4.36
N SER A 232 8.16 21.25 5.39
CA SER A 232 7.73 21.41 6.78
C SER A 232 7.95 22.82 7.35
N GLU A 233 8.87 23.59 6.76
CA GLU A 233 9.23 24.96 7.19
C GLU A 233 8.40 26.04 6.47
N LEU A 234 7.63 25.66 5.43
CA LEU A 234 6.78 26.60 4.70
C LEU A 234 5.68 27.17 5.61
N SER A 235 5.47 28.46 5.53
CA SER A 235 4.31 29.10 6.16
C SER A 235 3.00 28.58 5.57
N GLY A 236 1.88 28.74 6.28
CA GLY A 236 0.57 28.32 5.78
C GLY A 236 0.20 28.95 4.43
N GLU A 237 0.63 30.22 4.19
CA GLU A 237 0.41 30.91 2.92
C GLU A 237 1.28 30.33 1.80
N GLN A 238 2.54 30.06 2.08
CA GLN A 238 3.46 29.43 1.14
C GLN A 238 3.02 28.00 0.77
N LEU A 239 2.60 27.21 1.76
CA LEU A 239 2.07 25.86 1.53
C LEU A 239 0.78 25.90 0.70
N LYS A 240 -0.14 26.85 0.97
CA LYS A 240 -1.34 27.05 0.17
C LYS A 240 -0.99 27.43 -1.28
N LYS A 241 0.00 28.31 -1.48
CA LYS A 241 0.47 28.72 -2.82
C LYS A 241 1.04 27.53 -3.59
N LEU A 242 1.90 26.69 -2.95
CA LEU A 242 2.43 25.47 -3.55
C LEU A 242 1.33 24.49 -3.92
N THR A 243 0.43 24.20 -2.98
CA THR A 243 -0.68 23.25 -3.17
C THR A 243 -1.59 23.70 -4.31
N SER A 244 -1.93 24.98 -4.39
CA SER A 244 -2.76 25.54 -5.47
C SER A 244 -2.05 25.44 -6.82
N ALA A 245 -0.77 25.74 -6.90
CA ALA A 245 0.00 25.64 -8.14
C ALA A 245 0.12 24.19 -8.65
N ILE A 246 0.29 23.23 -7.74
CA ILE A 246 0.32 21.79 -8.07
C ILE A 246 -1.08 21.33 -8.49
N ALA A 247 -2.15 21.74 -7.79
CA ALA A 247 -3.52 21.43 -8.17
C ALA A 247 -3.84 21.88 -9.59
N LEU A 248 -3.43 23.12 -9.96
CA LEU A 248 -3.59 23.65 -11.32
C LEU A 248 -2.80 22.87 -12.37
N LYS A 249 -1.60 22.36 -12.03
CA LYS A 249 -0.85 21.47 -12.93
C LYS A 249 -1.54 20.14 -13.15
N LEU A 250 -2.03 19.53 -12.06
CA LEU A 250 -2.77 18.25 -12.10
C LEU A 250 -4.09 18.39 -12.87
N ALA A 251 -4.85 19.44 -12.66
CA ALA A 251 -6.15 19.67 -13.31
C ALA A 251 -6.08 19.71 -14.85
N LYS A 252 -4.89 19.91 -15.42
CA LYS A 252 -4.71 19.94 -16.88
C LYS A 252 -4.70 18.55 -17.52
N ARG A 253 -4.32 17.49 -16.79
CA ARG A 253 -4.03 16.17 -17.38
C ARG A 253 -4.37 14.98 -16.49
N SER A 254 -4.69 15.21 -15.20
CA SER A 254 -4.92 14.13 -14.25
C SER A 254 -6.41 13.87 -14.04
N THR A 255 -6.73 12.67 -13.56
CA THR A 255 -8.10 12.36 -13.10
C THR A 255 -8.44 13.17 -11.84
N SER A 256 -9.75 13.38 -11.58
CA SER A 256 -10.24 14.01 -10.35
C SER A 256 -9.76 13.25 -9.10
N GLU A 257 -9.82 11.93 -9.16
CA GLU A 257 -9.37 11.06 -8.06
C GLU A 257 -7.87 11.21 -7.78
N ALA A 258 -7.05 11.46 -8.82
CA ALA A 258 -5.62 11.71 -8.65
C ALA A 258 -5.36 13.05 -7.96
N ILE A 259 -6.16 14.06 -8.23
CA ILE A 259 -6.10 15.38 -7.56
C ILE A 259 -6.50 15.22 -6.09
N ASP A 260 -7.63 14.56 -5.82
CA ASP A 260 -8.15 14.32 -4.47
C ASP A 260 -7.19 13.46 -3.63
N ALA A 261 -6.52 12.49 -4.27
CA ALA A 261 -5.49 11.68 -3.62
C ALA A 261 -4.22 12.47 -3.28
N SER A 262 -3.94 13.55 -4.02
CA SER A 262 -2.71 14.35 -3.88
C SER A 262 -2.83 15.50 -2.86
N ILE A 263 -4.06 15.92 -2.55
CA ILE A 263 -4.32 17.11 -1.73
C ILE A 263 -5.33 16.76 -0.64
N GLY A 264 -5.06 17.16 0.60
CA GLY A 264 -5.97 16.90 1.71
C GLY A 264 -5.28 16.92 3.05
N ASP A 265 -5.71 16.03 3.93
CA ASP A 265 -5.10 15.86 5.23
C ASP A 265 -3.75 15.18 5.12
N VAL A 266 -2.76 15.75 5.77
CA VAL A 266 -1.40 15.21 5.95
C VAL A 266 -1.23 14.90 7.44
N TYR A 267 -0.84 13.68 7.75
CA TYR A 267 -0.70 13.19 9.11
C TYR A 267 0.76 13.22 9.55
N TYR A 268 1.01 13.86 10.69
CA TYR A 268 2.33 13.90 11.29
C TYR A 268 2.36 13.02 12.54
N LEU A 269 3.24 12.03 12.52
CA LEU A 269 3.38 10.98 13.53
C LEU A 269 4.30 11.47 14.66
N ASN A 270 3.74 12.13 15.66
CA ASN A 270 4.50 12.86 16.69
C ASN A 270 5.38 11.95 17.56
N ARG A 271 5.08 10.67 17.67
CA ARG A 271 5.83 9.70 18.48
C ARG A 271 6.85 8.90 17.65
N GLU A 272 6.72 8.88 16.33
CA GLU A 272 7.55 8.06 15.45
C GLU A 272 8.85 8.78 15.04
N LEU A 273 9.84 8.01 14.57
CA LEU A 273 11.12 8.54 14.06
C LEU A 273 10.92 9.35 12.78
N VAL A 274 10.05 8.87 11.90
CA VAL A 274 9.65 9.55 10.65
C VAL A 274 8.33 10.27 10.92
N LYS A 275 8.38 11.61 10.85
CA LYS A 275 7.22 12.43 11.25
C LYS A 275 6.15 12.49 10.17
N ASN A 276 6.52 12.65 8.92
CA ASN A 276 5.56 12.68 7.82
C ASN A 276 5.11 11.24 7.49
N VAL A 277 3.80 11.01 7.44
CA VAL A 277 3.24 9.68 7.18
C VAL A 277 3.60 9.13 5.80
N TYR A 278 3.72 9.99 4.77
CA TYR A 278 4.05 9.57 3.41
C TYR A 278 5.51 9.14 3.29
N ASP A 279 6.43 9.79 4.03
CA ASP A 279 7.81 9.33 4.15
C ASP A 279 7.89 7.99 4.88
N MET A 280 7.13 7.83 5.98
CA MET A 280 7.07 6.57 6.72
C MET A 280 6.62 5.43 5.80
N VAL A 281 5.50 5.61 5.10
CA VAL A 281 4.97 4.61 4.15
C VAL A 281 5.97 4.32 3.03
N SER A 282 6.62 5.34 2.48
CA SER A 282 7.63 5.18 1.43
C SER A 282 8.83 4.35 1.90
N ILE A 283 9.35 4.65 3.10
CA ILE A 283 10.48 3.93 3.70
C ILE A 283 10.09 2.46 3.95
N LEU A 284 8.95 2.21 4.60
CA LEU A 284 8.51 0.86 4.92
C LEU A 284 8.30 0.02 3.65
N ASN A 285 7.55 0.54 2.67
CA ASN A 285 7.32 -0.15 1.41
C ASN A 285 8.61 -0.42 0.62
N THR A 286 9.57 0.51 0.65
CA THR A 286 10.87 0.31 -0.02
C THR A 286 11.66 -0.79 0.66
N CYS A 287 11.79 -0.73 1.98
CA CYS A 287 12.52 -1.76 2.73
C CYS A 287 11.90 -3.14 2.55
N GLY A 288 10.57 -3.24 2.57
CA GLY A 288 9.88 -4.50 2.32
C GLY A 288 10.14 -5.09 0.92
N ARG A 289 10.11 -4.25 -0.12
CA ARG A 289 10.36 -4.67 -1.52
C ARG A 289 11.81 -5.02 -1.81
N MET A 290 12.74 -4.41 -1.09
CA MET A 290 14.18 -4.64 -1.25
C MET A 290 14.73 -5.73 -0.32
N ASP A 291 13.87 -6.57 0.26
CA ASP A 291 14.23 -7.63 1.20
C ASP A 291 15.02 -7.10 2.42
N LYS A 292 14.67 -5.91 2.88
CA LYS A 292 15.22 -5.21 4.06
C LYS A 292 14.16 -5.00 5.16
N ALA A 293 13.19 -5.90 5.23
CA ALA A 293 12.06 -5.79 6.15
C ALA A 293 12.48 -5.68 7.64
N GLY A 294 13.63 -6.27 8.02
CA GLY A 294 14.20 -6.10 9.36
C GLY A 294 14.55 -4.63 9.68
N ILE A 295 15.04 -3.86 8.70
CA ILE A 295 15.28 -2.42 8.85
C ILE A 295 13.95 -1.68 9.04
N ALA A 296 12.92 -2.01 8.23
CA ALA A 296 11.59 -1.42 8.37
C ALA A 296 10.99 -1.68 9.75
N LEU A 297 11.05 -2.93 10.21
CA LEU A 297 10.55 -3.32 11.54
C LEU A 297 11.29 -2.58 12.66
N SER A 298 12.63 -2.45 12.58
CA SER A 298 13.41 -1.72 13.60
C SER A 298 12.99 -0.23 13.67
N ILE A 299 12.76 0.41 12.52
CA ILE A 299 12.26 1.78 12.46
C ILE A 299 10.85 1.87 13.06
N GLY A 300 9.97 0.93 12.74
CA GLY A 300 8.64 0.82 13.33
C GLY A 300 8.67 0.59 14.84
N MET A 301 9.69 -0.09 15.35
CA MET A 301 9.96 -0.26 16.78
C MET A 301 10.74 0.92 17.41
N ARG A 302 10.89 2.02 16.67
CA ARG A 302 11.55 3.26 17.11
C ARG A 302 13.07 3.14 17.33
N ASP A 303 13.71 2.16 16.70
CA ASP A 303 15.17 2.07 16.63
C ASP A 303 15.70 2.88 15.43
N LYS A 304 16.53 3.88 15.73
CA LYS A 304 17.09 4.80 14.71
C LYS A 304 18.36 4.30 14.02
N THR A 305 18.87 3.14 14.40
CA THR A 305 20.19 2.64 13.96
C THR A 305 20.35 2.64 12.45
N HIS A 306 19.33 2.23 11.71
CA HIS A 306 19.36 2.15 10.24
C HIS A 306 18.55 3.24 9.52
N MET A 307 18.17 4.31 10.23
CA MET A 307 17.29 5.36 9.68
C MET A 307 17.85 6.03 8.42
N GLU A 308 19.13 6.41 8.44
CA GLU A 308 19.75 7.09 7.30
C GLU A 308 19.91 6.18 6.08
N GLU A 309 20.23 4.89 6.30
CA GLU A 309 20.25 3.87 5.26
C GLU A 309 18.87 3.72 4.61
N ALA A 310 17.83 3.58 5.42
CA ALA A 310 16.45 3.43 4.94
C ALA A 310 15.95 4.66 4.16
N ARG A 311 16.27 5.87 4.63
CA ARG A 311 15.93 7.12 3.90
C ARG A 311 16.61 7.17 2.53
N LYS A 312 17.90 6.87 2.49
CA LYS A 312 18.65 6.83 1.24
C LYS A 312 18.06 5.83 0.27
N MET A 313 17.77 4.61 0.73
CA MET A 313 17.13 3.57 -0.08
C MET A 313 15.78 4.03 -0.62
N ALA A 314 14.94 4.66 0.20
CA ALA A 314 13.63 5.14 -0.23
C ALA A 314 13.74 6.22 -1.33
N ILE A 315 14.66 7.17 -1.19
CA ILE A 315 14.89 8.22 -2.19
C ILE A 315 15.43 7.61 -3.50
N GLU A 316 16.40 6.70 -3.43
CA GLU A 316 16.97 6.02 -4.60
C GLU A 316 15.92 5.18 -5.32
N TYR A 317 15.07 4.48 -4.58
CA TYR A 317 13.97 3.70 -5.15
C TYR A 317 12.93 4.60 -5.85
N GLN A 318 12.54 5.71 -5.23
CA GLN A 318 11.62 6.68 -5.85
C GLN A 318 12.22 7.30 -7.12
N ARG A 319 13.52 7.65 -7.12
CA ARG A 319 14.24 8.12 -8.32
C ARG A 319 14.26 7.08 -9.43
N SER A 320 14.48 5.82 -9.09
CA SER A 320 14.40 4.70 -10.06
C SER A 320 13.01 4.63 -10.69
N ILE A 321 11.93 4.70 -9.88
CA ILE A 321 10.56 4.71 -10.39
C ILE A 321 10.32 5.89 -11.34
N VAL A 322 10.73 7.09 -10.96
CA VAL A 322 10.59 8.29 -11.82
C VAL A 322 11.37 8.11 -13.13
N GLY A 323 12.58 7.55 -13.07
CA GLY A 323 13.38 7.19 -14.23
C GLY A 323 12.66 6.20 -15.16
N ASN A 324 12.10 5.14 -14.58
CA ASN A 324 11.33 4.13 -15.32
C ASN A 324 10.05 4.72 -15.95
N ILE A 325 9.35 5.63 -15.28
CA ILE A 325 8.19 6.34 -15.84
C ILE A 325 8.61 7.20 -17.05
N LYS A 326 9.74 7.90 -16.95
CA LYS A 326 10.27 8.70 -18.08
C LYS A 326 10.62 7.80 -19.27
N ALA A 327 11.35 6.72 -19.05
CA ALA A 327 11.68 5.74 -20.08
C ALA A 327 10.40 5.13 -20.71
N ALA A 328 9.41 4.79 -19.89
CA ALA A 328 8.13 4.25 -20.36
C ALA A 328 7.36 5.25 -21.24
N ARG A 329 7.43 6.54 -20.94
CA ARG A 329 6.83 7.58 -21.81
C ARG A 329 7.47 7.65 -23.18
N ASP A 330 8.80 7.50 -23.25
CA ASP A 330 9.55 7.51 -24.51
C ASP A 330 9.29 6.26 -25.34
N MET A 331 8.94 5.15 -24.69
CA MET A 331 8.61 3.85 -25.31
C MET A 331 7.11 3.65 -25.55
N LEU A 332 6.27 4.61 -25.14
CA LEU A 332 4.82 4.54 -25.27
C LEU A 332 4.40 4.33 -26.71
N ARG A 333 3.58 3.30 -26.93
CA ARG A 333 2.86 3.05 -28.18
C ARG A 333 1.37 3.26 -27.96
N ILE A 334 0.71 3.79 -28.96
CA ILE A 334 -0.74 4.03 -28.95
C ILE A 334 -1.39 3.09 -29.98
N GLY A 335 -2.26 2.21 -29.50
CA GLY A 335 -3.16 1.40 -30.31
C GLY A 335 -4.42 2.17 -30.69
N GLN A 336 -5.45 1.47 -31.10
CA GLN A 336 -6.75 2.11 -31.41
C GLN A 336 -7.50 2.48 -30.13
N ASN A 337 -7.45 1.62 -29.12
CA ASN A 337 -8.25 1.75 -27.88
C ASN A 337 -7.42 1.70 -26.60
N ILE A 338 -6.14 1.35 -26.66
CA ILE A 338 -5.22 1.24 -25.53
C ILE A 338 -3.90 1.96 -25.77
N GLY A 339 -3.31 2.52 -24.70
CA GLY A 339 -1.89 2.82 -24.66
C GLY A 339 -1.12 1.61 -24.13
N TYR A 340 0.05 1.34 -24.68
CA TYR A 340 0.85 0.20 -24.21
C TYR A 340 2.35 0.41 -24.33
N LEU A 341 3.10 -0.40 -23.60
CA LEU A 341 4.53 -0.57 -23.81
C LEU A 341 4.89 -2.06 -23.75
N ILE A 342 5.93 -2.45 -24.49
CA ILE A 342 6.57 -3.77 -24.39
C ILE A 342 8.01 -3.53 -23.99
N THR A 343 8.43 -4.16 -22.89
CA THR A 343 9.73 -3.95 -22.28
C THR A 343 10.31 -5.27 -21.75
N LYS A 344 11.53 -5.21 -21.29
CA LYS A 344 12.24 -6.35 -20.68
C LYS A 344 12.89 -5.90 -19.37
N ASP A 345 12.76 -6.72 -18.32
CA ASP A 345 13.35 -6.51 -16.99
C ASP A 345 13.07 -5.12 -16.37
N MET A 346 11.94 -4.49 -16.74
CA MET A 346 11.54 -3.21 -16.16
C MET A 346 10.83 -3.44 -14.84
N GLU A 347 11.34 -2.83 -13.79
CA GLU A 347 10.70 -2.88 -12.48
C GLU A 347 9.46 -1.98 -12.39
N SER A 348 8.58 -2.28 -11.42
CA SER A 348 7.44 -1.44 -11.05
C SER A 348 6.42 -1.17 -12.15
N THR A 349 6.23 -2.08 -13.12
CA THR A 349 5.33 -1.91 -14.27
C THR A 349 3.89 -1.59 -13.87
N GLY A 350 3.40 -2.16 -12.76
CA GLY A 350 2.06 -1.83 -12.22
C GLY A 350 1.94 -0.37 -11.75
N MET A 351 3.01 0.20 -11.16
CA MET A 351 3.04 1.61 -10.77
C MET A 351 3.17 2.52 -12.01
N ILE A 352 3.99 2.12 -12.98
CA ILE A 352 4.10 2.82 -14.27
C ILE A 352 2.73 2.89 -14.93
N ALA A 353 2.03 1.77 -15.06
CA ALA A 353 0.70 1.73 -15.66
C ALA A 353 -0.30 2.62 -14.90
N SER A 354 -0.26 2.61 -13.57
CA SER A 354 -1.09 3.50 -12.73
C SER A 354 -0.77 4.97 -12.97
N THR A 355 0.51 5.34 -13.08
CA THR A 355 0.95 6.71 -13.35
C THR A 355 0.50 7.17 -14.74
N MET A 356 0.61 6.30 -15.75
CA MET A 356 0.17 6.60 -17.13
C MET A 356 -1.30 7.00 -17.17
N VAL A 357 -2.19 6.20 -16.57
CA VAL A 357 -3.63 6.47 -16.61
C VAL A 357 -4.08 7.58 -15.65
N ARG A 358 -3.35 7.86 -14.59
CA ARG A 358 -3.76 8.86 -13.59
C ARG A 358 -3.27 10.27 -13.93
N TYR A 359 -2.07 10.39 -14.53
CA TYR A 359 -1.36 11.66 -14.64
C TYR A 359 -0.92 12.02 -16.07
N ILE A 360 -0.94 11.07 -17.03
CA ILE A 360 -0.39 11.29 -18.37
C ILE A 360 -1.47 11.19 -19.44
N ASN A 361 -2.22 10.09 -19.48
CA ASN A 361 -3.30 9.87 -20.42
C ASN A 361 -4.48 9.15 -19.75
N PRO A 362 -5.40 9.87 -19.09
CA PRO A 362 -6.52 9.27 -18.37
C PRO A 362 -7.66 8.79 -19.27
N ASP A 363 -7.68 9.19 -20.53
CA ASP A 363 -8.77 8.88 -21.46
C ASP A 363 -8.63 7.52 -22.15
N MET A 364 -7.54 6.80 -21.87
CA MET A 364 -7.22 5.52 -22.49
C MET A 364 -6.62 4.58 -21.45
N PRO A 365 -7.07 3.28 -21.37
CA PRO A 365 -6.42 2.31 -20.49
C PRO A 365 -5.00 2.02 -20.96
N PHE A 366 -4.14 1.64 -20.02
CA PHE A 366 -2.73 1.40 -20.28
C PHE A 366 -2.32 -0.03 -19.93
N VAL A 367 -1.55 -0.66 -20.83
CA VAL A 367 -1.07 -2.04 -20.70
C VAL A 367 0.45 -2.06 -20.76
N ALA A 368 1.10 -2.42 -19.66
CA ALA A 368 2.54 -2.66 -19.59
C ALA A 368 2.83 -4.15 -19.71
N VAL A 369 3.56 -4.54 -20.75
CA VAL A 369 4.01 -5.90 -21.04
C VAL A 369 5.50 -5.97 -20.75
N ASN A 370 5.91 -6.82 -19.82
CA ASN A 370 7.29 -6.91 -19.35
C ASN A 370 7.79 -8.34 -19.37
N GLN A 371 8.78 -8.64 -20.21
CA GLN A 371 9.45 -9.92 -20.22
C GLN A 371 10.40 -9.99 -19.02
N VAL A 372 10.22 -11.00 -18.17
CA VAL A 372 11.07 -11.31 -17.02
C VAL A 372 11.44 -12.78 -17.12
N GLU A 373 12.71 -13.05 -17.34
CA GLU A 373 13.20 -14.42 -17.59
C GLU A 373 12.40 -15.13 -18.72
N ASP A 374 11.82 -16.29 -18.41
CA ASP A 374 11.07 -17.13 -19.35
C ASP A 374 9.55 -16.88 -19.33
N ILE A 375 9.10 -15.74 -18.77
CA ILE A 375 7.70 -15.38 -18.69
C ILE A 375 7.48 -13.91 -19.03
N ILE A 376 6.33 -13.59 -19.59
CA ILE A 376 5.89 -12.22 -19.77
C ILE A 376 4.85 -11.89 -18.72
N LYS A 377 5.15 -10.90 -17.88
CA LYS A 377 4.19 -10.32 -16.90
C LYS A 377 3.52 -9.10 -17.49
N VAL A 378 2.20 -9.02 -17.32
CA VAL A 378 1.39 -7.92 -17.80
C VAL A 378 0.75 -7.18 -16.64
N SER A 379 0.74 -5.85 -16.71
CA SER A 379 0.03 -4.99 -15.77
C SER A 379 -0.85 -4.01 -16.56
N ALA A 380 -2.16 -4.08 -16.39
CA ALA A 380 -3.11 -3.18 -17.03
C ALA A 380 -3.83 -2.30 -16.00
N ARG A 381 -4.04 -1.03 -16.37
CA ARG A 381 -4.75 -0.06 -15.54
C ARG A 381 -5.71 0.76 -16.39
N GLY A 382 -6.85 1.12 -15.79
CA GLY A 382 -7.84 2.04 -16.34
C GLY A 382 -8.22 3.11 -15.31
N THR A 383 -9.21 3.92 -15.65
CA THR A 383 -9.81 4.92 -14.77
C THR A 383 -11.27 4.57 -14.48
N ARG A 384 -11.86 5.12 -13.40
CA ARG A 384 -13.28 4.96 -13.11
C ARG A 384 -14.15 5.44 -14.26
N ALA A 385 -13.79 6.57 -14.85
CA ALA A 385 -14.51 7.11 -16.01
C ALA A 385 -14.53 6.14 -17.22
N LEU A 386 -13.46 5.37 -17.43
CA LEU A 386 -13.43 4.33 -18.46
C LEU A 386 -14.28 3.11 -18.07
N VAL A 387 -14.29 2.71 -16.79
CA VAL A 387 -15.17 1.64 -16.29
C VAL A 387 -16.64 2.03 -16.44
N GLU A 388 -17.00 3.26 -16.14
CA GLU A 388 -18.36 3.79 -16.37
C GLU A 388 -18.77 3.78 -17.85
N LYS A 389 -17.79 3.86 -18.77
CA LYS A 389 -18.00 3.70 -20.21
C LYS A 389 -18.07 2.24 -20.68
N GLY A 390 -17.87 1.28 -19.77
CA GLY A 390 -17.94 -0.15 -20.05
C GLY A 390 -16.62 -0.91 -20.02
N LEU A 391 -15.50 -0.27 -19.66
CA LEU A 391 -14.20 -0.96 -19.55
C LEU A 391 -14.23 -2.06 -18.49
N ASP A 392 -13.83 -3.26 -18.87
CA ASP A 392 -13.55 -4.40 -17.97
C ASP A 392 -12.21 -5.04 -18.33
N LEU A 393 -11.15 -4.58 -17.63
CA LEU A 393 -9.81 -5.13 -17.82
C LEU A 393 -9.67 -6.57 -17.34
N ALA A 394 -10.47 -7.01 -16.35
CA ALA A 394 -10.42 -8.39 -15.89
C ALA A 394 -10.86 -9.35 -16.99
N PHE A 395 -11.97 -9.03 -17.67
CA PHE A 395 -12.42 -9.77 -18.83
C PHE A 395 -11.41 -9.69 -19.98
N ALA A 396 -10.98 -8.49 -20.36
CA ALA A 396 -10.09 -8.29 -21.50
C ALA A 396 -8.77 -9.05 -21.35
N LEU A 397 -8.13 -8.99 -20.17
CA LEU A 397 -6.86 -9.68 -19.95
C LEU A 397 -7.04 -11.21 -19.87
N ARG A 398 -8.13 -11.70 -19.26
CA ARG A 398 -8.42 -13.13 -19.21
C ARG A 398 -8.61 -13.72 -20.61
N GLU A 399 -9.44 -13.10 -21.44
CA GLU A 399 -9.70 -13.60 -22.80
C GLU A 399 -8.44 -13.51 -23.69
N ALA A 400 -7.73 -12.38 -23.61
CA ALA A 400 -6.52 -12.21 -24.40
C ALA A 400 -5.39 -13.16 -23.97
N SER A 401 -5.21 -13.39 -22.64
CA SER A 401 -4.19 -14.33 -22.16
C SER A 401 -4.52 -15.77 -22.51
N ASN A 402 -5.79 -16.20 -22.38
CA ASN A 402 -6.24 -17.54 -22.76
C ASN A 402 -5.98 -17.79 -24.27
N ALA A 403 -6.19 -16.80 -25.12
CA ALA A 403 -5.97 -16.91 -26.57
C ALA A 403 -4.50 -17.19 -26.94
N VAL A 404 -3.55 -16.77 -26.11
CA VAL A 404 -2.11 -16.97 -26.31
C VAL A 404 -1.50 -18.05 -25.42
N GLY A 405 -2.34 -18.82 -24.70
CA GLY A 405 -1.88 -19.91 -23.82
C GLY A 405 -1.32 -19.44 -22.47
N GLY A 406 -1.74 -18.29 -22.00
CA GLY A 406 -1.41 -17.71 -20.70
C GLY A 406 -2.61 -17.66 -19.75
N GLU A 407 -2.43 -16.98 -18.62
CA GLU A 407 -3.46 -16.77 -17.61
C GLU A 407 -3.56 -15.30 -17.26
N GLY A 408 -4.77 -14.78 -17.03
CA GLY A 408 -5.00 -13.38 -16.69
C GLY A 408 -6.31 -13.16 -15.93
N GLY A 409 -6.41 -11.98 -15.30
CA GLY A 409 -7.58 -11.58 -14.53
C GLY A 409 -7.27 -10.44 -13.55
N GLY A 410 -8.21 -10.19 -12.64
CA GLY A 410 -8.11 -9.12 -11.65
C GLY A 410 -9.45 -8.39 -11.51
N HIS A 411 -9.37 -7.06 -11.48
CA HIS A 411 -10.54 -6.18 -11.38
C HIS A 411 -10.76 -5.41 -12.69
N ASN A 412 -11.98 -4.91 -12.88
CA ASN A 412 -12.35 -4.13 -14.07
C ASN A 412 -11.44 -2.90 -14.33
N ILE A 413 -10.88 -2.31 -13.27
CA ILE A 413 -10.02 -1.12 -13.34
C ILE A 413 -8.51 -1.46 -13.29
N ALA A 414 -8.14 -2.63 -12.78
CA ALA A 414 -6.74 -3.05 -12.57
C ALA A 414 -6.60 -4.55 -12.68
N SER A 415 -5.86 -5.01 -13.66
CA SER A 415 -5.69 -6.43 -13.95
C SER A 415 -4.25 -6.77 -14.31
N GLY A 416 -3.92 -8.05 -14.23
CA GLY A 416 -2.63 -8.61 -14.62
C GLY A 416 -2.79 -9.87 -15.44
N ALA A 417 -1.70 -10.27 -16.11
CA ALA A 417 -1.61 -11.54 -16.80
C ALA A 417 -0.18 -12.07 -16.79
N SER A 418 -0.07 -13.38 -16.99
CA SER A 418 1.18 -14.07 -17.30
C SER A 418 1.00 -14.80 -18.63
N ILE A 419 1.85 -14.49 -19.60
CA ILE A 419 1.75 -15.05 -20.96
C ILE A 419 3.09 -15.63 -21.41
N PRO A 420 3.08 -16.59 -22.37
CA PRO A 420 4.31 -17.19 -22.90
C PRO A 420 5.21 -16.17 -23.62
N PRO A 421 6.55 -16.36 -23.63
CA PRO A 421 7.45 -15.57 -24.43
C PRO A 421 7.10 -15.60 -25.93
N GLY A 422 7.27 -14.47 -26.62
CA GLY A 422 6.98 -14.35 -28.04
C GLY A 422 5.53 -14.02 -28.40
N THR A 423 4.60 -13.97 -27.44
CA THR A 423 3.16 -13.73 -27.69
C THR A 423 2.71 -12.28 -27.40
N ALA A 424 3.64 -11.39 -27.05
CA ALA A 424 3.32 -10.02 -26.59
C ALA A 424 2.50 -9.20 -27.60
N GLU A 425 2.89 -9.21 -28.87
CA GLU A 425 2.20 -8.39 -29.91
C GLU A 425 0.79 -8.94 -30.20
N GLU A 426 0.63 -10.27 -30.25
CA GLU A 426 -0.68 -10.91 -30.42
C GLU A 426 -1.60 -10.61 -29.24
N PHE A 427 -1.07 -10.75 -28.02
CA PHE A 427 -1.80 -10.41 -26.78
C PHE A 427 -2.28 -8.95 -26.80
N ILE A 428 -1.39 -7.99 -27.12
CA ILE A 428 -1.75 -6.55 -27.20
C ILE A 428 -2.83 -6.32 -28.24
N SER A 429 -2.72 -6.92 -29.42
CA SER A 429 -3.74 -6.80 -30.47
C SER A 429 -5.11 -7.29 -30.00
N LYS A 430 -5.15 -8.40 -29.26
CA LYS A 430 -6.39 -8.94 -28.68
C LYS A 430 -6.97 -8.02 -27.62
N VAL A 431 -6.14 -7.51 -26.72
CA VAL A 431 -6.61 -6.57 -25.67
C VAL A 431 -7.17 -5.31 -26.31
N ASP A 432 -6.50 -4.75 -27.33
CA ASP A 432 -6.95 -3.55 -28.03
C ASP A 432 -8.31 -3.76 -28.71
N GLU A 433 -8.51 -4.90 -29.37
CA GLU A 433 -9.78 -5.30 -29.97
C GLU A 433 -10.91 -5.41 -28.93
N ILE A 434 -10.66 -6.16 -27.84
CA ILE A 434 -11.67 -6.38 -26.79
C ILE A 434 -12.05 -5.07 -26.11
N VAL A 435 -11.06 -4.22 -25.76
CA VAL A 435 -11.32 -2.90 -25.19
C VAL A 435 -12.13 -2.03 -26.13
N GLY A 436 -11.82 -2.06 -27.44
CA GLY A 436 -12.61 -1.35 -28.46
C GLY A 436 -14.07 -1.81 -28.51
N GLN A 437 -14.32 -3.11 -28.35
CA GLN A 437 -15.68 -3.65 -28.28
C GLN A 437 -16.43 -3.23 -27.01
N GLN A 438 -15.71 -3.03 -25.89
CA GLN A 438 -16.28 -2.62 -24.62
C GLN A 438 -16.65 -1.13 -24.58
N ILE A 439 -15.73 -0.24 -24.98
CA ILE A 439 -15.90 1.21 -24.85
C ILE A 439 -16.29 1.91 -26.15
N GLY A 440 -16.16 1.25 -27.29
CA GLY A 440 -16.53 1.77 -28.63
C GLY A 440 -18.02 1.63 -28.98
N LYS A 441 -18.82 0.95 -28.17
CA LYS A 441 -20.26 0.82 -28.36
C LYS A 441 -21.01 2.03 -27.81
N LYS A 442 -21.00 3.14 -28.55
CA LYS A 442 -22.04 4.17 -28.46
C LYS A 442 -22.57 4.51 -29.85
#